data_cf8b91709396b63b4ca612d8ce752a6f
#
_entry.id   cf8b91709396b63b4ca612d8ce752a6f
#
_cell.length_a   1.000
_cell.length_b   1.000
_cell.length_c   1.000
_cell.angle_alpha   90.00
_cell.angle_beta   90.00
_cell.angle_gamma   90.00
#
_symmetry.space_group_name_H-M   'P 1'
#
loop_
_entity.id
_entity.type
_entity.pdbx_description
1 polymer ?
#
loop_
_entity_poly.entity_id
_entity_poly.type
_entity_poly.pdbx_seq_one_letter_code
_entity_poly.pdbx_strand_id
1 'polypeptide(L)'
;KEYRRQRQMCIETGLIDGALKIERSRLNGDREKRLPGNASFCFEGVEGESLLLLLDFQGISGSSGSACTSGSLDPSHVLLSIGLPHEIAHGSLRLTLDENHTVEDVDYILEKLPPVIDRLREMSPLWERIKNNEIKC
;
A
#
# COMPACT_ATOMS: atom_id res chain seq x y z
N LYS A 1 6.98 10.27 -26.62
CA LYS A 1 7.54 9.97 -25.27
C LYS A 1 6.88 10.78 -24.15
N GLU A 2 6.67 12.07 -24.33
CA GLU A 2 6.12 12.98 -23.30
C GLU A 2 4.64 12.70 -22.99
N TYR A 3 3.82 12.40 -23.99
CA TYR A 3 2.42 12.03 -23.84
C TYR A 3 2.23 10.74 -23.01
N ARG A 4 3.07 9.74 -23.23
CA ARG A 4 3.07 8.50 -22.46
C ARG A 4 3.44 8.74 -20.99
N ARG A 5 4.41 9.61 -20.75
CA ARG A 5 4.84 10.00 -19.41
C ARG A 5 3.73 10.70 -18.65
N GLN A 6 3.05 11.65 -19.29
CA GLN A 6 1.92 12.36 -18.68
C GLN A 6 0.77 11.42 -18.35
N ARG A 7 0.44 10.50 -19.25
CA ARG A 7 -0.60 9.49 -19.02
C ARG A 7 -0.26 8.60 -17.84
N GLN A 8 0.96 8.11 -17.77
CA GLN A 8 1.42 7.27 -16.66
C GLN A 8 1.39 8.03 -15.34
N MET A 9 1.79 9.28 -15.32
CA MET A 9 1.71 10.15 -14.13
C MET A 9 0.26 10.36 -13.68
N CYS A 10 -0.68 10.53 -14.60
CA CYS A 10 -2.10 10.67 -14.25
C CYS A 10 -2.66 9.39 -13.64
N ILE A 11 -2.31 8.23 -14.18
CA ILE A 11 -2.73 6.92 -13.65
C ILE A 11 -2.15 6.70 -12.25
N GLU A 12 -0.88 6.97 -12.07
CA GLU A 12 -0.20 6.86 -10.77
C GLU A 12 -0.79 7.82 -9.73
N THR A 13 -1.03 9.08 -10.10
CA THR A 13 -1.67 10.07 -9.24
C THR A 13 -3.07 9.63 -8.83
N GLY A 14 -3.84 9.08 -9.75
CA GLY A 14 -5.17 8.54 -9.49
C GLY A 14 -5.14 7.39 -8.47
N LEU A 15 -4.18 6.48 -8.61
CA LEU A 15 -3.98 5.38 -7.65
C LEU A 15 -3.62 5.91 -6.27
N ILE A 16 -2.67 6.84 -6.19
CA ILE A 16 -2.23 7.43 -4.92
C ILE A 16 -3.37 8.17 -4.23
N ASP A 17 -4.07 9.03 -4.94
CA ASP A 17 -5.17 9.81 -4.38
C ASP A 17 -6.32 8.92 -3.91
N GLY A 18 -6.64 7.88 -4.67
CA GLY A 18 -7.68 6.93 -4.31
C GLY A 18 -7.31 6.08 -3.09
N ALA A 19 -6.09 5.58 -3.03
CA ALA A 19 -5.62 4.78 -1.89
C ALA A 19 -5.52 5.59 -0.60
N LEU A 20 -5.15 6.87 -0.69
CA LEU A 20 -5.05 7.77 0.46
C LEU A 20 -6.42 8.20 1.02
N LYS A 21 -7.52 7.91 0.35
CA LYS A 21 -8.87 8.07 0.92
C LYS A 21 -9.20 7.02 1.98
N ILE A 22 -8.47 5.91 2.00
CA ILE A 22 -8.61 4.89 3.04
C ILE A 22 -8.12 5.47 4.36
N GLU A 23 -8.94 5.35 5.40
CA GLU A 23 -8.59 5.85 6.74
C GLU A 23 -7.26 5.26 7.22
N ARG A 24 -6.42 6.09 7.83
CA ARG A 24 -5.10 5.71 8.35
C ARG A 24 -4.21 4.99 7.34
N SER A 25 -4.23 5.49 6.13
CA SER A 25 -3.29 5.14 5.08
C SER A 25 -2.24 6.23 4.90
N ARG A 26 -1.08 5.86 4.41
CA ARG A 26 -0.02 6.82 4.08
C ARG A 26 0.75 6.38 2.84
N LEU A 27 1.23 7.37 2.10
CA LEU A 27 2.20 7.17 1.02
C LEU A 27 3.61 7.17 1.61
N ASN A 28 4.41 6.18 1.24
CA ASN A 28 5.81 6.11 1.63
C ASN A 28 6.67 6.91 0.64
N GLY A 29 7.56 7.74 1.17
CA GLY A 29 8.41 8.61 0.38
C GLY A 29 7.74 9.91 -0.05
N ASP A 30 8.46 10.67 -0.87
CA ASP A 30 7.99 11.96 -1.39
C ASP A 30 6.96 11.76 -2.49
N ARG A 31 5.93 12.61 -2.51
CA ARG A 31 4.85 12.51 -3.50
C ARG A 31 5.30 12.85 -4.92
N GLU A 32 6.23 13.75 -5.08
CA GLU A 32 6.67 14.27 -6.36
C GLU A 32 8.04 13.72 -6.77
N LYS A 33 8.97 13.69 -5.83
CA LYS A 33 10.35 13.22 -6.04
C LYS A 33 10.47 11.73 -5.79
N ARG A 34 9.99 10.94 -6.74
CA ARG A 34 9.88 9.49 -6.64
C ARG A 34 10.12 8.82 -7.98
N LEU A 35 10.42 7.53 -7.96
CA LEU A 35 10.48 6.72 -9.17
C LEU A 35 9.10 6.61 -9.80
N PRO A 36 8.96 6.89 -11.10
CA PRO A 36 7.69 6.69 -11.80
C PRO A 36 7.23 5.23 -11.74
N GLY A 37 5.92 5.05 -11.63
CA GLY A 37 5.32 3.73 -11.65
C GLY A 37 5.42 2.95 -10.34
N ASN A 38 6.05 3.49 -9.30
CA ASN A 38 6.15 2.84 -8.01
C ASN A 38 5.28 3.57 -6.97
N ALA A 39 4.25 2.91 -6.47
CA ALA A 39 3.41 3.42 -5.40
C ALA A 39 3.52 2.50 -4.17
N SER A 40 4.07 3.02 -3.09
CA SER A 40 4.25 2.31 -1.84
C SER A 40 3.42 2.95 -0.74
N PHE A 41 2.59 2.15 -0.09
CA PHE A 41 1.67 2.58 0.96
C PHE A 41 1.91 1.81 2.25
N CYS A 42 1.50 2.39 3.35
CA CYS A 42 1.27 1.66 4.60
C CYS A 42 -0.17 1.90 5.07
N PHE A 43 -0.79 0.84 5.55
CA PHE A 43 -2.14 0.85 6.12
C PHE A 43 -2.06 0.38 7.57
N GLU A 44 -2.39 1.27 8.49
CA GLU A 44 -2.35 0.94 9.92
C GLU A 44 -3.37 -0.15 10.25
N GLY A 45 -2.99 -1.06 11.16
CA GLY A 45 -3.86 -2.15 11.59
C GLY A 45 -3.98 -3.32 10.62
N VAL A 46 -3.14 -3.36 9.60
CA VAL A 46 -3.13 -4.40 8.56
C VAL A 46 -1.77 -5.11 8.57
N GLU A 47 -1.78 -6.40 8.33
CA GLU A 47 -0.58 -7.20 8.16
C GLU A 47 -0.35 -7.42 6.64
N GLY A 48 0.86 -7.07 6.16
CA GLY A 48 1.15 -6.98 4.73
C GLY A 48 1.04 -8.29 3.97
N GLU A 49 1.46 -9.42 4.56
CA GLU A 49 1.37 -10.72 3.88
C GLU A 49 -0.09 -11.15 3.68
N SER A 50 -0.92 -10.95 4.69
CA SER A 50 -2.35 -11.21 4.60
C SER A 50 -3.03 -10.31 3.57
N LEU A 51 -2.60 -9.05 3.48
CA LEU A 51 -3.06 -8.11 2.46
C LEU A 51 -2.71 -8.60 1.05
N LEU A 52 -1.46 -9.02 0.84
CA LEU A 52 -1.01 -9.56 -0.45
C LEU A 52 -1.80 -10.80 -0.86
N LEU A 53 -2.04 -11.71 0.07
CA LEU A 53 -2.80 -12.92 -0.18
C LEU A 53 -4.24 -12.63 -0.59
N LEU A 54 -4.92 -11.74 0.12
CA LEU A 54 -6.31 -11.37 -0.20
C LEU A 54 -6.41 -10.61 -1.52
N LEU A 55 -5.43 -9.77 -1.85
CA LEU A 55 -5.37 -9.10 -3.15
C LEU A 55 -5.12 -10.08 -4.29
N ASP A 56 -4.27 -11.09 -4.07
CA ASP A 56 -4.02 -12.14 -5.06
C ASP A 56 -5.31 -12.90 -5.43
N PHE A 57 -6.17 -13.19 -4.47
CA PHE A 57 -7.50 -13.76 -4.73
C PHE A 57 -8.39 -12.84 -5.58
N GLN A 58 -8.12 -11.55 -5.60
CA GLN A 58 -8.82 -10.59 -6.45
C GLN A 58 -8.11 -10.38 -7.81
N GLY A 59 -7.04 -11.10 -8.08
CA GLY A 59 -6.24 -10.94 -9.29
C GLY A 59 -5.31 -9.72 -9.29
N ILE A 60 -4.98 -9.19 -8.10
CA ILE A 60 -4.10 -8.03 -7.94
C ILE A 60 -2.79 -8.51 -7.34
N SER A 61 -1.70 -8.33 -8.07
CA SER A 61 -0.35 -8.65 -7.62
C SER A 61 0.30 -7.42 -6.97
N GLY A 62 0.81 -7.59 -5.77
CA GLY A 62 1.54 -6.56 -5.04
C GLY A 62 2.78 -7.12 -4.36
N SER A 63 3.47 -6.28 -3.61
CA SER A 63 4.63 -6.66 -2.79
C SER A 63 4.62 -5.89 -1.49
N SER A 64 5.09 -6.51 -0.41
CA SER A 64 5.36 -5.81 0.86
C SER A 64 6.72 -5.09 0.87
N GLY A 65 7.52 -5.24 -0.20
CA GLY A 65 8.86 -4.67 -0.27
C GLY A 65 9.95 -5.50 0.43
N SER A 66 9.59 -6.58 1.12
CA SER A 66 10.53 -7.44 1.89
C SER A 66 10.73 -8.81 1.24
N ALA A 67 10.65 -8.89 -0.06
CA ALA A 67 10.62 -10.14 -0.84
C ALA A 67 11.81 -11.08 -0.58
N CYS A 68 12.97 -10.56 -0.20
CA CYS A 68 14.18 -11.36 0.04
C CYS A 68 14.31 -11.86 1.49
N THR A 69 13.45 -11.40 2.39
CA THR A 69 13.43 -11.82 3.79
C THR A 69 12.17 -12.62 4.13
N SER A 70 11.64 -13.34 3.16
CA SER A 70 10.38 -14.10 3.25
C SER A 70 10.33 -15.20 4.33
N GLY A 71 11.37 -15.35 5.13
CA GLY A 71 11.38 -16.19 6.34
C GLY A 71 11.37 -15.40 7.64
N SER A 72 11.39 -14.06 7.58
CA SER A 72 11.38 -13.18 8.75
C SER A 72 10.12 -12.34 8.74
N LEU A 73 9.44 -12.30 9.87
CA LEU A 73 8.26 -11.43 10.08
C LEU A 73 8.65 -9.95 10.23
N ASP A 74 9.91 -9.61 9.94
CA ASP A 74 10.40 -8.25 10.10
C ASP A 74 9.96 -7.36 8.93
N PRO A 75 9.53 -6.13 9.22
CA PRO A 75 9.18 -5.18 8.18
C PRO A 75 10.42 -4.75 7.38
N SER A 76 10.19 -4.19 6.18
CA SER A 76 11.26 -3.69 5.32
C SER A 76 12.19 -2.72 6.07
N HIS A 77 13.48 -3.00 6.07
CA HIS A 77 14.49 -2.09 6.64
C HIS A 77 14.51 -0.72 5.93
N VAL A 78 14.07 -0.65 4.67
CA VAL A 78 13.93 0.62 3.95
C VAL A 78 12.85 1.48 4.60
N LEU A 79 11.69 0.90 4.94
CA LEU A 79 10.62 1.60 5.61
C LEU A 79 11.00 2.05 7.01
N LEU A 80 11.72 1.22 7.75
CA LEU A 80 12.27 1.59 9.06
C LEU A 80 13.28 2.75 8.94
N SER A 81 14.11 2.74 7.90
CA SER A 81 15.12 3.78 7.65
C SER A 81 14.52 5.14 7.31
N ILE A 82 13.33 5.18 6.73
CA ILE A 82 12.61 6.44 6.49
C ILE A 82 11.76 6.90 7.68
N GLY A 83 11.91 6.24 8.83
CA GLY A 83 11.34 6.66 10.10
C GLY A 83 10.00 6.05 10.46
N LEU A 84 9.55 4.98 9.77
CA LEU A 84 8.31 4.30 10.11
C LEU A 84 8.48 3.39 11.32
N PRO A 85 7.57 3.43 12.31
CA PRO A 85 7.51 2.43 13.37
C PRO A 85 7.23 1.03 12.81
N HIS A 86 7.66 0.00 13.53
CA HIS A 86 7.45 -1.41 13.15
C HIS A 86 5.98 -1.72 12.85
N GLU A 87 5.08 -1.28 13.71
CA GLU A 87 3.64 -1.56 13.57
C GLU A 87 3.04 -0.98 12.28
N ILE A 88 3.51 0.16 11.84
CA ILE A 88 3.07 0.78 10.59
C ILE A 88 3.74 0.13 9.38
N ALA A 89 5.05 -0.13 9.49
CA ALA A 89 5.82 -0.73 8.41
C ALA A 89 5.34 -2.16 8.05
N HIS A 90 4.77 -2.89 8.98
CA HIS A 90 4.15 -4.20 8.74
C HIS A 90 2.95 -4.14 7.78
N GLY A 91 2.23 -3.04 7.73
CA GLY A 91 1.08 -2.83 6.84
C GLY A 91 1.45 -2.30 5.46
N SER A 92 2.62 -2.60 4.95
CA SER A 92 3.12 -2.08 3.68
C SER A 92 2.58 -2.81 2.47
N LEU A 93 2.26 -2.03 1.43
CA LEU A 93 1.87 -2.50 0.11
C LEU A 93 2.59 -1.67 -0.94
N ARG A 94 3.35 -2.34 -1.80
CA ARG A 94 3.95 -1.72 -2.98
C ARG A 94 3.23 -2.20 -4.23
N LEU A 95 2.71 -1.26 -5.00
CA LEU A 95 2.12 -1.48 -6.31
C LEU A 95 3.02 -0.84 -7.37
N THR A 96 3.29 -1.59 -8.42
CA THR A 96 4.12 -1.13 -9.53
C THR A 96 3.25 -1.06 -10.79
N LEU A 97 3.25 0.11 -11.41
CA LEU A 97 2.54 0.37 -12.65
C LEU A 97 3.53 0.54 -13.79
N ASP A 98 3.20 -0.02 -14.93
CA ASP A 98 3.96 0.16 -16.17
C ASP A 98 3.11 0.87 -17.25
N GLU A 99 3.66 1.00 -18.45
CA GLU A 99 3.01 1.70 -19.56
C GLU A 99 1.76 0.97 -20.11
N ASN A 100 1.55 -0.30 -19.76
CA ASN A 100 0.42 -1.09 -20.22
C ASN A 100 -0.80 -0.98 -19.29
N HIS A 101 -0.60 -0.50 -18.06
CA HIS A 101 -1.70 -0.31 -17.13
C HIS A 101 -2.61 0.84 -17.56
N THR A 102 -3.89 0.68 -17.29
CA THR A 102 -4.95 1.61 -17.69
C THR A 102 -5.62 2.25 -16.49
N VAL A 103 -6.45 3.25 -16.75
CA VAL A 103 -7.31 3.87 -15.72
C VAL A 103 -8.27 2.83 -15.13
N GLU A 104 -8.79 1.93 -15.97
CA GLU A 104 -9.67 0.84 -15.56
C GLU A 104 -9.00 -0.13 -14.60
N ASP A 105 -7.71 -0.42 -14.79
CA ASP A 105 -6.92 -1.23 -13.86
C ASP A 105 -6.82 -0.56 -12.49
N VAL A 106 -6.56 0.73 -12.45
CA VAL A 106 -6.51 1.52 -11.20
C VAL A 106 -7.89 1.57 -10.54
N ASP A 107 -8.95 1.80 -11.29
CA ASP A 107 -10.32 1.80 -10.77
C ASP A 107 -10.68 0.44 -10.15
N TYR A 108 -10.26 -0.66 -10.77
CA TYR A 108 -10.42 -2.00 -10.24
C TYR A 108 -9.70 -2.19 -8.90
N ILE A 109 -8.44 -1.76 -8.82
CA ILE A 109 -7.66 -1.81 -7.58
C ILE A 109 -8.35 -0.99 -6.47
N LEU A 110 -8.78 0.23 -6.79
CA LEU A 110 -9.44 1.12 -5.83
C LEU A 110 -10.84 0.64 -5.41
N GLU A 111 -11.48 -0.20 -6.21
CA GLU A 111 -12.71 -0.89 -5.84
C GLU A 111 -12.46 -2.03 -4.87
N LYS A 112 -11.40 -2.82 -5.09
CA LYS A 112 -11.12 -4.04 -4.33
C LYS A 112 -10.33 -3.81 -3.05
N LEU A 113 -9.47 -2.81 -3.04
CA LEU A 113 -8.55 -2.56 -1.92
C LEU A 113 -9.27 -2.18 -0.61
N PRO A 114 -10.22 -1.23 -0.56
CA PRO A 114 -10.87 -0.85 0.68
C PRO A 114 -11.58 -2.00 1.41
N PRO A 115 -12.41 -2.84 0.75
CA PRO A 115 -13.06 -3.97 1.42
C PRO A 115 -12.07 -4.99 2.00
N VAL A 116 -10.96 -5.22 1.31
CA VAL A 116 -9.89 -6.11 1.78
C VAL A 116 -9.25 -5.56 3.05
N ILE A 117 -8.93 -4.27 3.07
CA ILE A 117 -8.35 -3.60 4.24
C ILE A 117 -9.33 -3.62 5.42
N ASP A 118 -10.60 -3.30 5.18
CA ASP A 118 -11.63 -3.31 6.22
C ASP A 118 -11.76 -4.70 6.86
N ARG A 119 -11.79 -5.74 6.03
CA ARG A 119 -11.85 -7.13 6.51
C ARG A 119 -10.65 -7.50 7.39
N LEU A 120 -9.43 -7.11 6.97
CA LEU A 120 -8.23 -7.39 7.75
C LEU A 120 -8.23 -6.62 9.08
N ARG A 121 -8.71 -5.38 9.07
CA ARG A 121 -8.83 -4.55 10.27
C ARG A 121 -9.85 -5.12 11.26
N GLU A 122 -10.99 -5.63 10.78
CA GLU A 122 -11.99 -6.30 11.63
C GLU A 122 -11.41 -7.51 12.37
N MET A 123 -10.46 -8.22 11.77
CA MET A 123 -9.80 -9.37 12.36
C MET A 123 -8.57 -9.01 13.21
N SER A 124 -8.16 -7.75 13.22
CA SER A 124 -6.91 -7.31 13.85
C SER A 124 -7.14 -6.76 15.27
N PRO A 125 -6.59 -7.41 16.31
CA PRO A 125 -6.60 -6.84 17.67
C PRO A 125 -5.88 -5.49 17.75
N LEU A 126 -4.88 -5.28 16.89
CA LEU A 126 -4.13 -4.02 16.80
C LEU A 126 -5.02 -2.88 16.35
N TRP A 127 -5.94 -3.12 15.42
CA TRP A 127 -6.85 -2.10 14.92
C TRP A 127 -7.78 -1.54 16.01
N GLU A 128 -8.31 -2.40 16.85
CA GLU A 128 -9.12 -1.98 18.00
C GLU A 128 -8.33 -1.08 18.97
N ARG A 129 -7.07 -1.42 19.22
CA ARG A 129 -6.18 -0.60 20.06
C ARG A 129 -5.87 0.75 19.43
N ILE A 130 -5.67 0.79 18.11
CA ILE A 130 -5.44 2.03 17.35
C ILE A 130 -6.68 2.93 17.41
N LYS A 131 -7.86 2.37 17.19
CA LYS A 131 -9.13 3.11 17.28
C LYS A 131 -9.35 3.75 18.65
N ASN A 132 -9.00 3.05 19.71
CA ASN A 132 -9.16 3.51 21.07
C ASN A 132 -8.07 4.49 21.52
N ASN A 133 -7.19 4.95 20.61
CA ASN A 133 -6.04 5.80 20.91
C ASN A 133 -5.05 5.23 21.94
N GLU A 134 -5.06 3.93 22.17
CA GLU A 134 -4.15 3.26 23.09
C GLU A 134 -2.71 3.18 22.53
N ILE A 135 -2.59 3.29 21.21
CA ILE A 135 -1.30 3.38 20.50
C ILE A 135 -1.25 4.75 19.82
N LYS A 136 -0.40 5.62 20.33
CA LYS A 136 -0.05 6.87 19.65
C LYS A 136 1.02 6.59 18.61
N CYS A 137 0.68 6.76 17.38
CA CYS A 137 1.64 6.78 16.30
C CYS A 137 2.23 8.18 16.12
#